data_02708303fdfe53c9527a1b9df1398781
#
_entry.id   02708303fdfe53c9527a1b9df1398781
#
_cell.length_a   1.000
_cell.length_b   1.000
_cell.length_c   1.000
_cell.angle_alpha   90.00
_cell.angle_beta   90.00
_cell.angle_gamma   90.00
#
_symmetry.space_group_name_H-M   'P 1'
#
loop_
_entity.id
_entity.type
_entity.pdbx_description
1 polymer ?
#
loop_
_entity_poly.entity_id
_entity_poly.type
_entity_poly.pdbx_seq_one_letter_code
_entity_poly.pdbx_strand_id
1 'polypeptide(L)'
;MTKRSRQSDSRLLSSRRDVLRYGAGLGIAGVLAPQFAASAFVQADDLAPYSAAKINWRQAEGEQITIAVIPASYFENLISLQPQFEALTGIKLRFEKVPPGQIRQKALLDLSSKTATYATHAADPMYYPLYVSNKWVEPLDRYLNDAALTDPAWFKYDDIIKAWRDADSMDGKPYGIPYDGEVTVQVYRKDLYDAKSLKPADTYEQLVSNAKALTDANARTYGLALRGFAGAGQNMYIYPSLFRGFGGSWGSGSTVRASRSSSITADTRWT
;
A
#
# COMPACT_ATOMS: atom_id res chain seq x y z
N MET A 1 52.35 -45.16 -17.00
CA MET A 1 51.93 -43.81 -17.28
C MET A 1 50.55 -43.60 -16.66
N THR A 2 50.51 -43.07 -15.49
CA THR A 2 49.49 -43.32 -14.47
C THR A 2 48.50 -42.17 -14.42
N LYS A 3 47.22 -42.44 -14.71
CA LYS A 3 46.10 -41.56 -14.44
C LYS A 3 45.78 -41.55 -12.94
N ARG A 4 45.86 -40.41 -12.26
CA ARG A 4 45.27 -40.20 -10.94
C ARG A 4 43.90 -39.55 -11.09
N SER A 5 42.88 -40.32 -10.80
CA SER A 5 41.51 -39.85 -10.58
C SER A 5 41.41 -39.10 -9.24
N ARG A 6 40.90 -37.90 -9.23
CA ARG A 6 40.45 -37.24 -8.00
C ARG A 6 39.02 -37.68 -7.71
N GLN A 7 38.87 -38.44 -6.65
CA GLN A 7 37.62 -38.79 -6.03
C GLN A 7 37.14 -37.58 -5.21
N SER A 8 35.98 -37.05 -5.52
CA SER A 8 35.31 -36.04 -4.74
C SER A 8 34.58 -36.73 -3.59
N ASP A 9 34.96 -36.44 -2.39
CA ASP A 9 34.28 -36.86 -1.15
C ASP A 9 32.98 -36.06 -0.99
N SER A 10 31.86 -36.66 -1.34
CA SER A 10 30.52 -36.21 -1.00
C SER A 10 29.97 -37.04 0.16
N ARG A 11 30.35 -36.70 1.38
CA ARG A 11 29.69 -37.25 2.57
C ARG A 11 29.51 -36.13 3.59
N LEU A 12 28.34 -35.56 3.64
CA LEU A 12 27.72 -34.96 4.82
C LEU A 12 26.21 -34.79 4.55
N LEU A 13 25.51 -35.92 4.46
CA LEU A 13 24.10 -35.95 4.78
C LEU A 13 23.96 -36.77 6.05
N SER A 14 24.00 -36.13 7.21
CA SER A 14 23.66 -36.75 8.46
C SER A 14 22.17 -37.09 8.47
N SER A 15 21.88 -38.36 8.66
CA SER A 15 20.52 -38.89 8.77
C SER A 15 19.83 -38.31 10.00
N ARG A 16 18.52 -38.07 9.91
CA ARG A 16 17.67 -37.66 11.05
C ARG A 16 17.77 -38.59 12.28
N ARG A 17 18.34 -39.75 12.12
CA ARG A 17 18.59 -40.73 13.22
C ARG A 17 19.84 -40.38 14.00
N ASP A 18 20.82 -39.70 13.48
CA ASP A 18 22.06 -39.36 14.18
C ASP A 18 21.89 -38.17 15.11
N VAL A 19 20.91 -37.27 14.82
CA VAL A 19 20.58 -36.16 15.72
C VAL A 19 19.90 -36.62 17.01
N LEU A 20 19.25 -37.78 17.00
CA LEU A 20 18.57 -38.31 18.19
C LEU A 20 19.49 -39.14 19.13
N ARG A 21 20.69 -39.47 18.73
CA ARG A 21 21.64 -40.25 19.55
C ARG A 21 22.60 -39.43 20.41
N TYR A 22 22.74 -38.13 20.13
CA TYR A 22 23.60 -37.22 20.90
C TYR A 22 22.84 -36.24 21.81
N GLY A 23 21.53 -36.37 21.90
CA GLY A 23 20.68 -35.52 22.74
C GLY A 23 20.31 -36.03 24.13
N ALA A 24 20.90 -37.16 24.56
CA ALA A 24 20.59 -37.75 25.87
C ALA A 24 21.78 -37.56 26.84
N GLY A 25 21.85 -36.41 27.46
CA GLY A 25 22.80 -36.23 28.54
C GLY A 25 23.18 -34.80 28.85
N LEU A 26 22.25 -33.96 29.19
CA LEU A 26 22.45 -32.80 30.06
C LEU A 26 21.05 -32.30 30.49
N GLY A 27 20.63 -32.68 31.69
CA GLY A 27 19.46 -32.14 32.32
C GLY A 27 19.64 -30.67 32.62
N ILE A 28 19.08 -29.85 31.76
CA ILE A 28 18.79 -28.44 32.05
C ILE A 28 17.30 -28.41 32.37
N ALA A 29 16.98 -28.21 33.65
CA ALA A 29 15.68 -27.75 34.08
C ALA A 29 15.42 -26.37 33.41
N GLY A 30 14.98 -26.41 32.17
CA GLY A 30 14.49 -25.24 31.47
C GLY A 30 13.17 -24.84 32.15
N VAL A 31 13.25 -23.82 32.97
CA VAL A 31 12.09 -23.05 33.37
C VAL A 31 11.37 -22.66 32.10
N LEU A 32 10.22 -23.29 31.85
CA LEU A 32 9.22 -22.78 30.91
C LEU A 32 8.76 -21.41 31.45
N ALA A 33 9.55 -20.39 31.19
CA ALA A 33 9.06 -19.03 31.28
C ALA A 33 7.96 -18.94 30.21
N PRO A 34 6.70 -18.65 30.57
CA PRO A 34 5.70 -18.32 29.56
C PRO A 34 6.32 -17.17 28.77
N GLN A 35 6.43 -17.34 27.45
CA GLN A 35 6.65 -16.23 26.55
C GLN A 35 5.37 -15.38 26.65
N PHE A 36 5.31 -14.54 27.67
CA PHE A 36 4.44 -13.40 27.63
C PHE A 36 4.94 -12.61 26.42
N ALA A 37 4.14 -12.61 25.36
CA ALA A 37 4.27 -11.60 24.32
C ALA A 37 4.43 -10.29 25.10
N ALA A 38 5.58 -9.65 24.99
CA ALA A 38 5.79 -8.35 25.57
C ALA A 38 4.76 -7.44 24.91
N SER A 39 3.64 -7.24 25.59
CA SER A 39 2.72 -6.19 25.24
C SER A 39 3.57 -4.94 25.29
N ALA A 40 3.80 -4.31 24.15
CA ALA A 40 4.52 -3.06 24.10
C ALA A 40 3.79 -2.12 25.07
N PHE A 41 4.43 -1.81 26.19
CA PHE A 41 3.86 -0.88 27.15
C PHE A 41 3.89 0.50 26.47
N VAL A 42 2.72 1.00 26.10
CA VAL A 42 2.55 2.37 25.60
C VAL A 42 2.82 3.30 26.78
N GLN A 43 3.81 4.17 26.62
CA GLN A 43 4.15 5.15 27.65
C GLN A 43 3.16 6.32 27.57
N ALA A 44 2.97 7.03 28.68
CA ALA A 44 2.09 8.20 28.73
C ALA A 44 2.51 9.28 27.71
N ASP A 45 3.80 9.45 27.49
CA ASP A 45 4.35 10.38 26.51
C ASP A 45 3.96 10.04 25.06
N ASP A 46 3.74 8.76 24.74
CA ASP A 46 3.29 8.32 23.43
C ASP A 46 1.85 8.78 23.10
N LEU A 47 1.07 9.06 24.15
CA LEU A 47 -0.32 9.51 24.03
C LEU A 47 -0.47 11.03 24.14
N ALA A 48 0.59 11.74 24.52
CA ALA A 48 0.56 13.20 24.71
C ALA A 48 0.05 13.98 23.48
N PRO A 49 0.41 13.61 22.23
CA PRO A 49 -0.10 14.31 21.05
C PRO A 49 -1.64 14.24 20.90
N TYR A 50 -2.27 13.20 21.44
CA TYR A 50 -3.72 12.99 21.34
C TYR A 50 -4.50 13.71 22.45
N SER A 51 -3.85 14.10 23.54
CA SER A 51 -4.48 14.77 24.68
C SER A 51 -4.99 16.18 24.35
N ALA A 52 -4.48 16.78 23.27
CA ALA A 52 -4.92 18.09 22.80
C ALA A 52 -6.29 18.06 22.09
N ALA A 53 -6.72 16.91 21.58
CA ALA A 53 -8.00 16.76 20.92
C ALA A 53 -9.16 16.80 21.92
N LYS A 54 -10.18 17.59 21.62
CA LYS A 54 -11.37 17.79 22.47
C LYS A 54 -12.46 16.78 22.14
N ILE A 55 -12.13 15.50 22.16
CA ILE A 55 -13.07 14.41 21.89
C ILE A 55 -13.00 13.35 22.99
N ASN A 56 -14.07 12.54 23.10
CA ASN A 56 -14.05 11.37 23.96
C ASN A 56 -13.45 10.20 23.22
N TRP A 57 -12.18 9.93 23.44
CA TRP A 57 -11.50 8.79 22.79
C TRP A 57 -12.09 7.43 23.17
N ARG A 58 -12.74 7.31 24.32
CA ARG A 58 -13.26 6.02 24.83
C ARG A 58 -14.74 5.80 24.56
N GLN A 59 -15.32 6.53 23.61
CA GLN A 59 -16.76 6.43 23.31
C GLN A 59 -17.19 5.05 22.77
N ALA A 60 -16.26 4.24 22.26
CA ALA A 60 -16.49 2.88 21.78
C ALA A 60 -15.54 1.86 22.45
N GLU A 61 -15.19 2.11 23.71
CA GLU A 61 -14.34 1.21 24.49
C GLU A 61 -14.92 -0.19 24.57
N GLY A 62 -14.08 -1.20 24.38
CA GLY A 62 -14.49 -2.62 24.40
C GLY A 62 -14.89 -3.20 23.05
N GLU A 63 -15.11 -2.35 22.04
CA GLU A 63 -15.38 -2.81 20.68
C GLU A 63 -14.14 -3.44 20.05
N GLN A 64 -14.39 -4.33 19.07
CA GLN A 64 -13.35 -4.92 18.24
C GLN A 64 -13.67 -4.69 16.76
N ILE A 65 -12.68 -4.17 16.03
CA ILE A 65 -12.83 -3.92 14.59
C ILE A 65 -11.72 -4.61 13.79
N THR A 66 -12.06 -5.07 12.62
CA THR A 66 -11.10 -5.64 11.67
C THR A 66 -10.92 -4.69 10.50
N ILE A 67 -9.65 -4.46 10.13
CA ILE A 67 -9.24 -3.57 9.04
C ILE A 67 -8.49 -4.42 8.00
N ALA A 68 -8.95 -4.43 6.75
CA ALA A 68 -8.23 -5.08 5.67
C ALA A 68 -7.25 -4.11 5.02
N VAL A 69 -5.97 -4.47 4.98
CA VAL A 69 -4.87 -3.66 4.43
C VAL A 69 -4.02 -4.48 3.46
N ILE A 70 -3.27 -3.81 2.60
CA ILE A 70 -2.25 -4.47 1.78
C ILE A 70 -0.91 -4.52 2.54
N PRO A 71 -0.04 -5.52 2.30
CA PRO A 71 1.31 -5.56 2.86
C PRO A 71 2.21 -4.54 2.16
N ALA A 72 2.16 -3.29 2.62
CA ALA A 72 2.95 -2.18 2.12
C ALA A 72 3.52 -1.37 3.28
N SER A 73 4.68 -0.73 3.07
CA SER A 73 5.41 -0.03 4.14
C SER A 73 4.59 1.04 4.85
N TYR A 74 3.75 1.78 4.13
CA TYR A 74 2.88 2.80 4.73
C TYR A 74 1.81 2.18 5.64
N PHE A 75 1.27 0.98 5.33
CA PHE A 75 0.38 0.28 6.24
C PHE A 75 1.12 -0.34 7.42
N GLU A 76 2.38 -0.77 7.27
CA GLU A 76 3.18 -1.22 8.40
C GLU A 76 3.39 -0.07 9.42
N ASN A 77 3.56 1.16 8.95
CA ASN A 77 3.62 2.34 9.82
C ASN A 77 2.28 2.53 10.58
N LEU A 78 1.13 2.38 9.90
CA LEU A 78 -0.18 2.44 10.56
C LEU A 78 -0.33 1.33 11.61
N ILE A 79 0.04 0.09 11.26
CA ILE A 79 -0.04 -1.05 12.16
C ILE A 79 0.85 -0.85 13.39
N SER A 80 2.01 -0.21 13.25
CA SER A 80 2.91 0.08 14.39
C SER A 80 2.27 0.99 15.44
N LEU A 81 1.26 1.78 15.08
CA LEU A 81 0.51 2.64 15.99
C LEU A 81 -0.65 1.91 16.70
N GLN A 82 -0.91 0.65 16.39
CA GLN A 82 -1.99 -0.13 17.00
C GLN A 82 -1.97 -0.11 18.53
N PRO A 83 -0.82 -0.32 19.22
CA PRO A 83 -0.79 -0.29 20.69
C PRO A 83 -1.23 1.05 21.27
N GLN A 84 -0.82 2.16 20.63
CA GLN A 84 -1.20 3.51 21.05
C GLN A 84 -2.69 3.74 20.85
N PHE A 85 -3.25 3.34 19.69
CA PHE A 85 -4.67 3.44 19.44
C PHE A 85 -5.49 2.63 20.44
N GLU A 86 -5.12 1.38 20.69
CA GLU A 86 -5.82 0.51 21.64
C GLU A 86 -5.75 1.05 23.09
N ALA A 87 -4.60 1.58 23.49
CA ALA A 87 -4.43 2.20 24.80
C ALA A 87 -5.29 3.46 24.96
N LEU A 88 -5.35 4.28 23.90
CA LEU A 88 -6.11 5.53 23.88
C LEU A 88 -7.62 5.29 23.89
N THR A 89 -8.10 4.40 23.02
CA THR A 89 -9.53 4.25 22.73
C THR A 89 -10.20 3.10 23.49
N GLY A 90 -9.44 2.08 23.88
CA GLY A 90 -9.96 0.82 24.40
C GLY A 90 -10.57 -0.11 23.34
N ILE A 91 -10.56 0.32 22.05
CA ILE A 91 -10.99 -0.50 20.92
C ILE A 91 -9.90 -1.49 20.55
N LYS A 92 -10.24 -2.73 20.27
CA LYS A 92 -9.28 -3.74 19.79
C LYS A 92 -9.21 -3.74 18.28
N LEU A 93 -7.99 -3.59 17.73
CA LEU A 93 -7.75 -3.64 16.30
C LEU A 93 -7.25 -5.01 15.85
N ARG A 94 -7.79 -5.48 14.75
CA ARG A 94 -7.27 -6.61 14.00
C ARG A 94 -6.96 -6.18 12.58
N PHE A 95 -5.71 -6.28 12.16
CA PHE A 95 -5.32 -6.05 10.77
C PHE A 95 -5.26 -7.36 10.01
N GLU A 96 -5.99 -7.45 8.90
CA GLU A 96 -5.86 -8.53 7.94
C GLU A 96 -5.06 -8.05 6.73
N LYS A 97 -3.84 -8.61 6.56
CA LYS A 97 -2.98 -8.29 5.42
C LYS A 97 -3.41 -9.11 4.22
N VAL A 98 -3.99 -8.45 3.23
CA VAL A 98 -4.52 -9.07 2.01
C VAL A 98 -3.63 -8.68 0.83
N PRO A 99 -3.17 -9.65 -0.01
CA PRO A 99 -2.36 -9.34 -1.18
C PRO A 99 -3.04 -8.32 -2.12
N PRO A 100 -2.29 -7.40 -2.76
CA PRO A 100 -2.85 -6.31 -3.59
C PRO A 100 -3.81 -6.79 -4.69
N GLY A 101 -3.56 -7.98 -5.27
CA GLY A 101 -4.44 -8.57 -6.28
C GLY A 101 -5.76 -9.13 -5.75
N GLN A 102 -5.91 -9.29 -4.44
CA GLN A 102 -7.06 -9.93 -3.81
C GLN A 102 -7.92 -8.98 -2.98
N ILE A 103 -7.32 -7.89 -2.46
CA ILE A 103 -8.03 -6.99 -1.54
C ILE A 103 -9.29 -6.40 -2.15
N ARG A 104 -9.24 -6.03 -3.43
CA ARG A 104 -10.39 -5.48 -4.17
C ARG A 104 -11.56 -6.48 -4.24
N GLN A 105 -11.25 -7.74 -4.55
CA GLN A 105 -12.25 -8.80 -4.63
C GLN A 105 -12.83 -9.12 -3.25
N LYS A 106 -12.00 -9.20 -2.23
CA LYS A 106 -12.45 -9.44 -0.85
C LYS A 106 -13.34 -8.30 -0.35
N ALA A 107 -12.94 -7.05 -0.54
CA ALA A 107 -13.75 -5.90 -0.17
C ALA A 107 -15.09 -5.87 -0.91
N LEU A 108 -15.08 -6.12 -2.22
CA LEU A 108 -16.29 -6.19 -3.03
C LEU A 108 -17.24 -7.29 -2.55
N LEU A 109 -16.71 -8.46 -2.23
CA LEU A 109 -17.51 -9.59 -1.72
C LEU A 109 -18.11 -9.27 -0.35
N ASP A 110 -17.31 -8.74 0.59
CA ASP A 110 -17.76 -8.37 1.93
C ASP A 110 -18.87 -7.30 1.87
N LEU A 111 -18.65 -6.24 1.10
CA LEU A 111 -19.62 -5.15 0.94
C LEU A 111 -20.91 -5.62 0.25
N SER A 112 -20.81 -6.40 -0.84
CA SER A 112 -21.99 -6.84 -1.61
C SER A 112 -22.82 -7.88 -0.86
N SER A 113 -22.18 -8.77 -0.10
CA SER A 113 -22.86 -9.77 0.73
C SER A 113 -23.33 -9.21 2.08
N LYS A 114 -22.90 -7.98 2.44
CA LYS A 114 -23.20 -7.32 3.71
C LYS A 114 -22.78 -8.15 4.93
N THR A 115 -21.66 -8.88 4.80
CA THR A 115 -21.13 -9.70 5.91
C THR A 115 -20.50 -8.85 7.00
N ALA A 116 -20.10 -7.59 6.68
CA ALA A 116 -19.48 -6.66 7.61
C ALA A 116 -18.26 -7.25 8.36
N THR A 117 -17.47 -8.08 7.65
CA THR A 117 -16.24 -8.66 8.18
C THR A 117 -15.22 -7.57 8.49
N TYR A 118 -15.19 -6.54 7.67
CA TYR A 118 -14.29 -5.41 7.80
C TYR A 118 -15.04 -4.14 8.17
N ALA A 119 -14.60 -3.49 9.25
CA ALA A 119 -15.08 -2.15 9.60
C ALA A 119 -14.60 -1.10 8.58
N THR A 120 -13.39 -1.31 8.05
CA THR A 120 -12.82 -0.51 6.97
C THR A 120 -11.78 -1.33 6.19
N HIS A 121 -11.44 -0.89 5.01
CA HIS A 121 -10.43 -1.54 4.18
C HIS A 121 -9.64 -0.51 3.38
N ALA A 122 -8.44 -0.88 2.93
CA ALA A 122 -7.70 -0.10 1.95
C ALA A 122 -8.47 -0.10 0.63
N ALA A 123 -8.97 1.07 0.25
CA ALA A 123 -9.80 1.27 -0.94
C ALA A 123 -9.03 2.05 -2.01
N ASP A 124 -9.31 1.74 -3.28
CA ASP A 124 -8.88 2.58 -4.39
C ASP A 124 -10.04 3.50 -4.80
N PRO A 125 -9.79 4.81 -5.01
CA PRO A 125 -10.85 5.77 -5.35
C PRO A 125 -11.69 5.39 -6.57
N MET A 126 -11.13 4.63 -7.51
CA MET A 126 -11.82 4.14 -8.71
C MET A 126 -13.06 3.28 -8.40
N TYR A 127 -13.18 2.72 -7.18
CA TYR A 127 -14.32 1.90 -6.77
C TYR A 127 -15.41 2.68 -6.04
N TYR A 128 -15.17 3.92 -5.61
CA TYR A 128 -16.18 4.70 -4.92
C TYR A 128 -17.49 4.89 -5.71
N PRO A 129 -17.49 5.10 -7.04
CA PRO A 129 -18.75 5.15 -7.78
C PRO A 129 -19.61 3.91 -7.59
N LEU A 130 -19.00 2.72 -7.56
CA LEU A 130 -19.69 1.47 -7.32
C LEU A 130 -20.18 1.35 -5.86
N TYR A 131 -19.32 1.67 -4.91
CA TYR A 131 -19.64 1.53 -3.48
C TYR A 131 -20.74 2.50 -3.05
N VAL A 132 -20.66 3.75 -3.50
CA VAL A 132 -21.60 4.80 -3.16
C VAL A 132 -22.96 4.58 -3.82
N SER A 133 -23.00 4.21 -5.12
CA SER A 133 -24.26 3.95 -5.82
C SER A 133 -25.04 2.78 -5.23
N ASN A 134 -24.33 1.78 -4.64
CA ASN A 134 -24.96 0.66 -3.95
C ASN A 134 -25.19 0.91 -2.45
N LYS A 135 -24.80 2.08 -1.93
CA LYS A 135 -24.90 2.40 -0.50
C LYS A 135 -24.18 1.39 0.39
N TRP A 136 -22.99 0.96 -0.04
CA TRP A 136 -22.17 0.01 0.71
C TRP A 136 -21.21 0.67 1.67
N VAL A 137 -20.95 1.96 1.48
CA VAL A 137 -20.10 2.79 2.33
C VAL A 137 -20.86 4.01 2.80
N GLU A 138 -20.51 4.52 3.97
CA GLU A 138 -21.12 5.72 4.54
C GLU A 138 -20.32 6.97 4.17
N PRO A 139 -20.99 8.12 3.94
CA PRO A 139 -20.31 9.40 3.84
C PRO A 139 -19.76 9.81 5.20
N LEU A 140 -18.53 10.36 5.19
CA LEU A 140 -17.81 10.74 6.41
C LEU A 140 -18.09 12.18 6.87
N ASP A 141 -18.82 12.96 6.08
CA ASP A 141 -19.12 14.38 6.37
C ASP A 141 -19.77 14.56 7.73
N ARG A 142 -20.70 13.69 8.13
CA ARG A 142 -21.34 13.75 9.44
C ARG A 142 -20.37 13.54 10.60
N TYR A 143 -19.36 12.69 10.42
CA TYR A 143 -18.34 12.41 11.44
C TYR A 143 -17.31 13.53 11.51
N LEU A 144 -16.92 14.06 10.36
CA LEU A 144 -15.94 15.15 10.27
C LEU A 144 -16.50 16.49 10.78
N ASN A 145 -17.81 16.70 10.67
CA ASN A 145 -18.49 17.94 11.07
C ASN A 145 -19.10 17.91 12.48
N ASP A 146 -19.11 16.75 13.13
CA ASP A 146 -19.61 16.62 14.49
C ASP A 146 -18.45 16.85 15.49
N ALA A 147 -18.50 17.96 16.20
CA ALA A 147 -17.48 18.34 17.19
C ALA A 147 -17.35 17.36 18.37
N ALA A 148 -18.34 16.49 18.61
CA ALA A 148 -18.24 15.43 19.61
C ALA A 148 -17.42 14.22 19.11
N LEU A 149 -17.31 14.05 17.77
CA LEU A 149 -16.61 12.92 17.14
C LEU A 149 -15.25 13.32 16.57
N THR A 150 -15.13 14.53 16.07
CA THR A 150 -13.89 15.05 15.47
C THR A 150 -13.62 16.47 15.94
N ASP A 151 -12.44 16.71 16.50
CA ASP A 151 -11.93 18.06 16.75
C ASP A 151 -11.28 18.59 15.45
N PRO A 152 -11.92 19.53 14.71
CA PRO A 152 -11.38 19.99 13.44
C PRO A 152 -10.04 20.72 13.59
N ALA A 153 -9.79 21.38 14.71
CA ALA A 153 -8.54 22.10 14.96
C ALA A 153 -7.37 21.15 15.18
N TRP A 154 -7.65 19.96 15.70
CA TRP A 154 -6.65 18.92 15.93
C TRP A 154 -6.50 18.02 14.68
N PHE A 155 -7.59 17.53 14.09
CA PHE A 155 -7.57 16.59 12.95
C PHE A 155 -7.11 17.25 11.65
N LYS A 156 -7.46 18.53 11.44
CA LYS A 156 -7.02 19.34 10.30
C LYS A 156 -7.25 18.66 8.94
N TYR A 157 -8.46 18.17 8.70
CA TYR A 157 -8.80 17.49 7.44
C TYR A 157 -8.38 18.31 6.20
N ASP A 158 -8.46 19.63 6.29
CA ASP A 158 -8.08 20.53 5.18
C ASP A 158 -6.58 20.62 4.93
N ASP A 159 -5.74 20.14 5.82
CA ASP A 159 -4.29 20.03 5.63
C ASP A 159 -3.91 18.88 4.67
N ILE A 160 -4.81 17.91 4.48
CA ILE A 160 -4.64 16.85 3.49
C ILE A 160 -4.73 17.48 2.09
N ILE A 161 -3.80 17.10 1.21
CA ILE A 161 -3.74 17.61 -0.17
C ILE A 161 -5.11 17.49 -0.86
N LYS A 162 -5.61 18.63 -1.37
CA LYS A 162 -6.96 18.72 -1.96
C LYS A 162 -7.23 17.68 -3.04
N ALA A 163 -6.26 17.42 -3.92
CA ALA A 163 -6.43 16.44 -5.01
C ALA A 163 -6.72 15.01 -4.49
N TRP A 164 -6.16 14.65 -3.35
CA TRP A 164 -6.41 13.35 -2.73
C TRP A 164 -7.76 13.32 -2.00
N ARG A 165 -8.12 14.42 -1.30
CA ARG A 165 -9.46 14.54 -0.70
C ARG A 165 -10.55 14.48 -1.76
N ASP A 166 -10.35 15.15 -2.90
CA ASP A 166 -11.29 15.12 -4.02
C ASP A 166 -11.42 13.71 -4.63
N ALA A 167 -10.31 12.97 -4.71
CA ALA A 167 -10.32 11.59 -5.21
C ALA A 167 -11.12 10.63 -4.31
N ASP A 168 -11.13 10.88 -3.00
CA ASP A 168 -11.88 10.10 -2.01
C ASP A 168 -13.29 10.65 -1.75
N SER A 169 -13.76 11.56 -2.61
CA SER A 169 -15.07 12.21 -2.47
C SER A 169 -15.97 11.94 -3.67
N MET A 170 -17.28 11.86 -3.42
CA MET A 170 -18.33 11.82 -4.46
C MET A 170 -19.45 12.77 -4.11
N ASP A 171 -19.90 13.53 -5.10
CA ASP A 171 -20.97 14.52 -4.95
C ASP A 171 -20.71 15.49 -3.78
N GLY A 172 -19.44 15.87 -3.58
CA GLY A 172 -18.99 16.77 -2.53
C GLY A 172 -18.91 16.16 -1.12
N LYS A 173 -19.11 14.85 -0.98
CA LYS A 173 -19.03 14.14 0.30
C LYS A 173 -17.81 13.22 0.33
N PRO A 174 -16.98 13.26 1.37
CA PRO A 174 -15.88 12.31 1.56
C PRO A 174 -16.42 10.93 1.94
N TYR A 175 -15.85 9.90 1.35
CA TYR A 175 -16.13 8.49 1.68
C TYR A 175 -14.89 7.75 2.15
N GLY A 176 -13.73 8.38 2.08
CA GLY A 176 -12.48 7.88 2.59
C GLY A 176 -11.62 8.99 3.17
N ILE A 177 -10.64 8.57 3.97
CA ILE A 177 -9.55 9.43 4.44
C ILE A 177 -8.31 9.03 3.67
N PRO A 178 -7.71 9.92 2.85
CA PRO A 178 -6.49 9.63 2.13
C PRO A 178 -5.39 9.27 3.14
N TYR A 179 -4.86 8.05 3.03
CA TYR A 179 -3.77 7.59 3.88
C TYR A 179 -2.43 7.61 3.17
N ASP A 180 -2.44 7.41 1.87
CA ASP A 180 -1.28 7.42 1.01
C ASP A 180 -1.58 8.18 -0.28
N GLY A 181 -0.55 8.75 -0.89
CA GLY A 181 -0.66 9.44 -2.16
C GLY A 181 0.65 9.32 -2.94
N GLU A 182 0.55 8.87 -4.17
CA GLU A 182 1.70 8.62 -5.02
C GLU A 182 1.84 9.68 -6.11
N VAL A 183 3.07 9.99 -6.44
CA VAL A 183 3.43 10.81 -7.61
C VAL A 183 4.41 10.06 -8.49
N THR A 184 4.31 10.27 -9.80
CA THR A 184 5.27 9.70 -10.74
C THR A 184 6.51 10.59 -10.78
N VAL A 185 7.66 10.00 -10.46
CA VAL A 185 8.97 10.68 -10.49
C VAL A 185 9.96 9.86 -11.29
N GLN A 186 10.93 10.55 -11.92
CA GLN A 186 12.07 9.90 -12.54
C GLN A 186 13.18 9.72 -11.50
N VAL A 187 13.45 8.47 -11.13
CA VAL A 187 14.65 8.08 -10.38
C VAL A 187 15.69 7.56 -11.36
N TYR A 188 16.94 8.03 -11.28
CA TYR A 188 17.98 7.66 -12.21
C TYR A 188 19.31 7.34 -11.55
N ARG A 189 20.10 6.50 -12.18
CA ARG A 189 21.47 6.17 -11.81
C ARG A 189 22.40 7.29 -12.31
N LYS A 190 22.74 8.21 -11.39
CA LYS A 190 23.56 9.37 -11.72
C LYS A 190 24.90 8.97 -12.35
N ASP A 191 25.55 7.93 -11.82
CA ASP A 191 26.83 7.42 -12.32
C ASP A 191 26.74 6.95 -13.79
N LEU A 192 25.65 6.29 -14.18
CA LEU A 192 25.45 5.82 -15.56
C LEU A 192 25.13 6.96 -16.51
N TYR A 193 24.38 7.97 -16.03
CA TYR A 193 24.08 9.17 -16.79
C TYR A 193 25.34 10.01 -17.02
N ASP A 194 26.14 10.23 -15.97
CA ASP A 194 27.40 10.98 -16.05
C ASP A 194 28.39 10.31 -17.02
N ALA A 195 28.53 8.97 -16.95
CA ALA A 195 29.42 8.21 -17.83
C ALA A 195 29.10 8.36 -19.33
N LYS A 196 27.86 8.73 -19.65
CA LYS A 196 27.40 8.96 -21.04
C LYS A 196 27.07 10.44 -21.30
N SER A 197 27.44 11.36 -20.39
CA SER A 197 27.13 12.77 -20.49
C SER A 197 25.64 13.08 -20.71
N LEU A 198 24.77 12.27 -20.12
CA LEU A 198 23.31 12.44 -20.18
C LEU A 198 22.82 13.29 -19.00
N LYS A 199 21.68 13.94 -19.21
CA LYS A 199 20.92 14.64 -18.16
C LYS A 199 19.60 13.93 -17.93
N PRO A 200 18.97 14.07 -16.73
CA PRO A 200 17.58 13.66 -16.53
C PRO A 200 16.70 14.25 -17.63
N ALA A 201 15.69 13.47 -18.03
CA ALA A 201 14.83 13.87 -19.14
C ALA A 201 13.79 14.90 -18.68
N ASP A 202 13.65 15.99 -19.44
CA ASP A 202 12.58 16.98 -19.27
C ASP A 202 11.36 16.66 -20.16
N THR A 203 11.55 15.81 -21.19
CA THR A 203 10.49 15.37 -22.11
C THR A 203 10.48 13.87 -22.29
N TYR A 204 9.36 13.31 -22.77
CA TYR A 204 9.27 11.88 -23.06
C TYR A 204 10.21 11.43 -24.19
N GLU A 205 10.47 12.30 -25.18
CA GLU A 205 11.43 12.02 -26.24
C GLU A 205 12.85 11.89 -25.70
N GLN A 206 13.23 12.78 -24.77
CA GLN A 206 14.52 12.70 -24.08
C GLN A 206 14.57 11.43 -23.20
N LEU A 207 13.49 11.08 -22.52
CA LEU A 207 13.41 9.86 -21.72
C LEU A 207 13.67 8.62 -22.59
N VAL A 208 13.02 8.53 -23.75
CA VAL A 208 13.21 7.43 -24.72
C VAL A 208 14.64 7.42 -25.26
N SER A 209 15.18 8.58 -25.60
CA SER A 209 16.55 8.71 -26.09
C SER A 209 17.56 8.24 -25.05
N ASN A 210 17.44 8.70 -23.81
CA ASN A 210 18.29 8.28 -22.70
C ASN A 210 18.17 6.77 -22.44
N ALA A 211 16.95 6.24 -22.48
CA ALA A 211 16.71 4.82 -22.30
C ALA A 211 17.44 3.98 -23.37
N LYS A 212 17.36 4.38 -24.64
CA LYS A 212 18.10 3.73 -25.73
C LYS A 212 19.61 3.80 -25.52
N ALA A 213 20.13 4.97 -25.15
CA ALA A 213 21.56 5.19 -24.93
C ALA A 213 22.11 4.36 -23.76
N LEU A 214 21.30 4.11 -22.73
CA LEU A 214 21.69 3.36 -21.54
C LEU A 214 21.45 1.86 -21.65
N THR A 215 20.71 1.39 -22.68
CA THR A 215 20.43 -0.03 -22.87
C THR A 215 21.63 -0.75 -23.49
N ASP A 216 22.04 -1.85 -22.87
CA ASP A 216 22.98 -2.83 -23.41
C ASP A 216 22.37 -4.22 -23.23
N ALA A 217 21.81 -4.77 -24.31
CA ALA A 217 21.15 -6.06 -24.28
C ALA A 217 22.13 -7.22 -23.97
N ASN A 218 23.39 -7.10 -24.36
CA ASN A 218 24.40 -8.12 -24.09
C ASN A 218 24.76 -8.18 -22.60
N ALA A 219 24.83 -7.02 -21.96
CA ALA A 219 25.05 -6.91 -20.52
C ALA A 219 23.75 -7.05 -19.69
N ARG A 220 22.60 -7.32 -20.34
CA ARG A 220 21.27 -7.31 -19.70
C ARG A 220 20.98 -6.05 -18.89
N THR A 221 21.50 -4.93 -19.36
CA THR A 221 21.25 -3.62 -18.78
C THR A 221 20.14 -2.93 -19.58
N TYR A 222 19.13 -2.46 -18.89
CA TYR A 222 17.99 -1.78 -19.50
C TYR A 222 17.99 -0.31 -19.06
N GLY A 223 17.86 0.59 -20.03
CA GLY A 223 17.93 2.04 -19.76
C GLY A 223 16.67 2.63 -19.13
N LEU A 224 15.58 1.87 -19.09
CA LEU A 224 14.34 2.29 -18.45
C LEU A 224 13.60 1.07 -17.86
N ALA A 225 13.11 1.20 -16.66
CA ALA A 225 12.19 0.26 -16.02
C ALA A 225 10.90 0.98 -15.66
N LEU A 226 9.78 0.44 -16.08
CA LEU A 226 8.44 0.96 -15.81
C LEU A 226 7.54 -0.11 -15.24
N ARG A 227 6.55 0.31 -14.44
CA ARG A 227 5.49 -0.58 -13.95
C ARG A 227 4.46 -0.79 -15.06
N GLY A 228 4.74 -1.75 -15.95
CA GLY A 228 3.93 -2.02 -17.16
C GLY A 228 3.11 -3.30 -17.14
N PHE A 229 3.13 -4.07 -16.05
CA PHE A 229 2.37 -5.33 -15.95
C PHE A 229 0.87 -5.09 -16.04
N ALA A 230 0.17 -5.77 -16.94
CA ALA A 230 -1.26 -5.57 -17.21
C ALA A 230 -2.18 -6.14 -16.11
N GLY A 231 -1.65 -7.01 -15.22
CA GLY A 231 -2.43 -7.61 -14.13
C GLY A 231 -2.66 -6.65 -12.96
N ALA A 232 -3.81 -6.79 -12.30
CA ALA A 232 -4.19 -6.04 -11.10
C ALA A 232 -4.09 -4.50 -11.24
N GLY A 233 -4.19 -3.96 -12.46
CA GLY A 233 -4.12 -2.52 -12.71
C GLY A 233 -2.72 -1.90 -12.57
N GLN A 234 -1.66 -2.72 -12.54
CA GLN A 234 -0.29 -2.23 -12.30
C GLN A 234 0.19 -1.22 -13.35
N ASN A 235 -0.20 -1.40 -14.63
CA ASN A 235 0.10 -0.45 -15.70
C ASN A 235 -0.57 0.91 -15.52
N MET A 236 -1.66 1.00 -14.74
CA MET A 236 -2.37 2.24 -14.50
C MET A 236 -1.60 3.23 -13.61
N TYR A 237 -0.53 2.80 -12.94
CA TYR A 237 0.33 3.73 -12.19
C TYR A 237 1.14 4.65 -13.09
N ILE A 238 1.49 4.20 -14.30
CA ILE A 238 2.31 4.98 -15.25
C ILE A 238 1.46 5.56 -16.39
N TYR A 239 0.46 4.79 -16.85
CA TYR A 239 -0.33 5.17 -18.01
C TYR A 239 -0.99 6.57 -17.93
N PRO A 240 -1.58 7.00 -16.81
CA PRO A 240 -2.17 8.34 -16.70
C PRO A 240 -1.18 9.47 -16.92
N SER A 241 0.04 9.31 -16.42
CA SER A 241 1.10 10.33 -16.61
C SER A 241 1.50 10.47 -18.08
N LEU A 242 1.71 9.33 -18.75
CA LEU A 242 1.98 9.32 -20.20
C LEU A 242 0.80 9.89 -20.98
N PHE A 243 -0.41 9.39 -20.73
CA PHE A 243 -1.62 9.81 -21.43
C PHE A 243 -1.85 11.33 -21.33
N ARG A 244 -1.71 11.90 -20.13
CA ARG A 244 -1.80 13.34 -19.89
C ARG A 244 -0.66 14.11 -20.54
N GLY A 245 0.56 13.60 -20.46
CA GLY A 245 1.75 14.22 -21.07
C GLY A 245 1.67 14.35 -22.58
N PHE A 246 0.95 13.42 -23.24
CA PHE A 246 0.64 13.50 -24.68
C PHE A 246 -0.69 14.20 -24.99
N GLY A 247 -1.24 14.98 -24.05
CA GLY A 247 -2.44 15.76 -24.26
C GLY A 247 -3.76 14.99 -24.12
N GLY A 248 -3.71 13.75 -23.65
CA GLY A 248 -4.91 12.93 -23.45
C GLY A 248 -5.81 13.44 -22.35
N SER A 249 -7.13 13.23 -22.50
CA SER A 249 -8.14 13.57 -21.51
C SER A 249 -9.15 12.44 -21.36
N TRP A 250 -9.58 12.16 -20.12
CA TRP A 250 -10.54 11.10 -19.80
C TRP A 250 -12.01 11.47 -20.09
N GLY A 251 -12.26 12.66 -20.62
CA GLY A 251 -13.59 13.17 -20.92
C GLY A 251 -13.63 14.70 -20.91
N SER A 252 -14.64 15.24 -21.48
CA SER A 252 -14.92 16.69 -21.49
C SER A 252 -15.98 17.01 -20.42
N GLY A 253 -15.61 17.03 -19.15
CA GLY A 253 -16.55 17.42 -18.10
C GLY A 253 -16.15 16.96 -16.71
N SER A 254 -16.52 17.74 -15.72
CA SER A 254 -16.25 17.55 -14.30
C SER A 254 -17.06 16.43 -13.63
N THR A 255 -17.77 15.62 -14.40
CA THR A 255 -18.58 14.52 -13.88
C THR A 255 -18.15 13.25 -14.59
N VAL A 256 -17.52 12.33 -13.87
CA VAL A 256 -17.34 10.96 -14.34
C VAL A 256 -18.72 10.30 -14.33
N ARG A 257 -19.53 10.56 -15.34
CA ARG A 257 -20.62 9.64 -15.67
C ARG A 257 -19.95 8.37 -16.20
N ALA A 258 -20.20 7.27 -15.54
CA ALA A 258 -19.93 5.94 -16.07
C ALA A 258 -20.79 5.78 -17.34
N SER A 259 -20.36 6.36 -18.47
CA SER A 259 -20.93 6.07 -19.77
C SER A 259 -20.30 4.78 -20.28
N ARG A 260 -21.14 3.80 -20.51
CA ARG A 260 -20.81 2.66 -21.35
C ARG A 260 -20.30 3.19 -22.68
N SER A 261 -19.13 2.69 -23.12
CA SER A 261 -18.41 3.07 -24.35
C SER A 261 -17.84 4.48 -24.40
N SER A 262 -16.63 4.67 -23.88
CA SER A 262 -15.73 5.72 -24.36
C SER A 262 -14.85 5.09 -25.46
N SER A 263 -15.15 5.42 -26.71
CA SER A 263 -14.20 5.26 -27.78
C SER A 263 -12.98 6.14 -27.48
N ILE A 264 -11.82 5.51 -27.30
CA ILE A 264 -10.55 6.22 -27.23
C ILE A 264 -10.27 6.67 -28.66
N THR A 265 -10.56 7.94 -28.98
CA THR A 265 -10.01 8.56 -30.16
C THR A 265 -8.64 9.13 -29.82
N ALA A 266 -7.63 8.29 -29.82
CA ALA A 266 -6.26 8.72 -29.95
C ALA A 266 -5.92 8.71 -31.44
N ASP A 267 -5.99 9.87 -32.06
CA ASP A 267 -5.41 10.07 -33.40
C ASP A 267 -3.92 10.33 -33.22
N THR A 268 -3.19 9.27 -32.93
CA THR A 268 -1.73 9.27 -32.90
C THR A 268 -1.23 8.08 -33.68
N ARG A 269 -0.89 8.34 -34.94
CA ARG A 269 -0.13 7.41 -35.77
C ARG A 269 1.28 7.31 -35.19
N TRP A 270 1.62 6.13 -34.71
CA TRP A 270 3.00 5.77 -34.41
C TRP A 270 3.68 5.38 -35.73
N THR A 271 4.61 6.20 -36.20
CA THR A 271 5.60 5.84 -37.25
C THR A 271 6.92 5.49 -36.61
#